data_d6e34ad820d31a9d5e67b510a3133eed
#
_entry.id   d6e34ad820d31a9d5e67b510a3133eed
#
_cell.length_a   1.000
_cell.length_b   1.000
_cell.length_c   1.000
_cell.angle_alpha   90.00
_cell.angle_beta   90.00
_cell.angle_gamma   90.00
#
_symmetry.space_group_name_H-M   'P 1'
#
loop_
_entity.id
_entity.type
_entity.pdbx_description
1 polymer ?
#
loop_
_entity_poly.entity_id
_entity_poly.type
_entity_poly.pdbx_seq_one_letter_code
_entity_poly.pdbx_strand_id
1 'polypeptide(L)'
;LLLLLAHFAAAAVAPGLAKFLNRRAFLVLALVPAAAFAWLLAQTGDVTAGRSIVEDIAWVPSLGMDFALRLGTLQWLLGLLVTGVGALALLYCAWYFKPDDPSLWRFTGVFTAFAGAMLGLVLADNLLALYIFWELTTVFSYTLIGHNPVRSANRRSATQALLVTTFGGLAMLIGTV
;
A
#
# COMPACT_ATOMS: atom_id res chain seq x y z
N LEU A 1 5.20 -6.61 10.35
CA LEU A 1 6.29 -6.04 9.56
C LEU A 1 6.57 -6.84 8.27
N LEU A 2 6.74 -8.15 8.36
CA LEU A 2 7.14 -9.00 7.23
C LEU A 2 6.22 -8.84 6.00
N LEU A 3 4.92 -8.72 6.19
CA LEU A 3 3.95 -8.48 5.12
C LEU A 3 4.20 -7.14 4.40
N LEU A 4 4.53 -6.09 5.14
CA LEU A 4 4.84 -4.78 4.58
C LEU A 4 6.14 -4.82 3.77
N LEU A 5 7.19 -5.42 4.34
CA LEU A 5 8.47 -5.60 3.65
C LEU A 5 8.31 -6.40 2.35
N ALA A 6 7.48 -7.45 2.34
CA ALA A 6 7.18 -8.21 1.13
C ALA A 6 6.55 -7.35 0.03
N HIS A 7 5.59 -6.47 0.38
CA HIS A 7 4.97 -5.56 -0.59
C HIS A 7 5.97 -4.55 -1.15
N PHE A 8 6.79 -3.91 -0.30
CA PHE A 8 7.76 -2.92 -0.76
C PHE A 8 8.92 -3.56 -1.54
N ALA A 9 9.38 -4.75 -1.13
CA ALA A 9 10.37 -5.51 -1.89
C ALA A 9 9.83 -5.92 -3.27
N ALA A 10 8.60 -6.43 -3.34
CA ALA A 10 7.93 -6.74 -4.59
C ALA A 10 7.76 -5.49 -5.47
N ALA A 11 7.40 -4.35 -4.88
CA ALA A 11 7.28 -3.07 -5.59
C ALA A 11 8.62 -2.61 -6.18
N ALA A 12 9.73 -2.78 -5.45
CA ALA A 12 11.07 -2.44 -5.93
C ALA A 12 11.52 -3.31 -7.11
N VAL A 13 11.15 -4.59 -7.12
CA VAL A 13 11.48 -5.55 -8.20
C VAL A 13 10.50 -5.46 -9.37
N ALA A 14 9.27 -4.95 -9.15
CA ALA A 14 8.19 -4.92 -10.14
C ALA A 14 8.57 -4.26 -11.48
N PRO A 15 9.32 -3.13 -11.54
CA PRO A 15 9.75 -2.56 -12.81
C PRO A 15 10.64 -3.51 -13.62
N GLY A 16 11.51 -4.26 -12.96
CA GLY A 16 12.32 -5.30 -13.58
C GLY A 16 11.46 -6.44 -14.12
N LEU A 17 10.55 -6.97 -13.30
CA LEU A 17 9.60 -8.01 -13.71
C LEU A 17 8.77 -7.57 -14.92
N ALA A 18 8.29 -6.32 -14.95
CA ALA A 18 7.52 -5.79 -16.06
C ALA A 18 8.31 -5.74 -17.38
N LYS A 19 9.64 -5.52 -17.33
CA LYS A 19 10.49 -5.55 -18.52
C LYS A 19 10.62 -6.98 -19.12
N PHE A 20 10.63 -8.01 -18.27
CA PHE A 20 10.78 -9.40 -18.72
C PHE A 20 9.45 -10.10 -19.00
N LEU A 21 8.45 -9.91 -18.13
CA LEU A 21 7.18 -10.60 -18.19
C LEU A 21 6.06 -9.76 -18.81
N ASN A 22 6.34 -8.48 -19.11
CA ASN A 22 5.37 -7.54 -19.62
C ASN A 22 4.14 -7.49 -18.67
N ARG A 23 2.92 -7.40 -19.19
CA ARG A 23 1.68 -7.39 -18.37
C ARG A 23 1.50 -8.63 -17.47
N ARG A 24 2.19 -9.76 -17.77
CA ARG A 24 2.14 -10.95 -16.91
C ARG A 24 2.82 -10.73 -15.55
N ALA A 25 3.65 -9.70 -15.42
CA ALA A 25 4.23 -9.30 -14.15
C ALA A 25 3.15 -9.05 -13.07
N PHE A 26 1.99 -8.54 -13.45
CA PHE A 26 0.88 -8.34 -12.53
C PHE A 26 0.38 -9.63 -11.88
N LEU A 27 0.40 -10.77 -12.60
CA LEU A 27 0.02 -12.07 -12.05
C LEU A 27 0.96 -12.51 -10.92
N VAL A 28 2.25 -12.28 -11.12
CA VAL A 28 3.26 -12.59 -10.09
C VAL A 28 3.13 -11.64 -8.90
N LEU A 29 2.96 -10.35 -9.16
CA LEU A 29 2.81 -9.34 -8.11
C LEU A 29 1.53 -9.51 -7.30
N ALA A 30 0.46 -10.00 -7.91
CA ALA A 30 -0.81 -10.29 -7.22
C ALA A 30 -0.66 -11.38 -6.14
N LEU A 31 0.34 -12.25 -6.24
CA LEU A 31 0.62 -13.28 -5.23
C LEU A 31 0.99 -12.67 -3.88
N VAL A 32 1.59 -11.47 -3.85
CA VAL A 32 2.01 -10.83 -2.60
C VAL A 32 0.82 -10.42 -1.74
N PRO A 33 -0.13 -9.58 -2.22
CA PRO A 33 -1.32 -9.30 -1.44
C PRO A 33 -2.22 -10.53 -1.25
N ALA A 34 -2.24 -11.50 -2.18
CA ALA A 34 -2.98 -12.74 -2.00
C ALA A 34 -2.41 -13.60 -0.84
N ALA A 35 -1.09 -13.68 -0.73
CA ALA A 35 -0.43 -14.35 0.39
C ALA A 35 -0.69 -13.63 1.72
N ALA A 36 -0.67 -12.29 1.72
CA ALA A 36 -1.03 -11.49 2.88
C ALA A 36 -2.49 -11.71 3.29
N PHE A 37 -3.40 -11.76 2.33
CA PHE A 37 -4.81 -12.08 2.55
C PHE A 37 -4.99 -13.46 3.19
N ALA A 38 -4.33 -14.49 2.64
CA ALA A 38 -4.38 -15.84 3.18
C ALA A 38 -3.82 -15.91 4.61
N TRP A 39 -2.74 -15.18 4.89
CA TRP A 39 -2.17 -15.10 6.23
C TRP A 39 -3.15 -14.42 7.21
N LEU A 40 -3.79 -13.32 6.81
CA LEU A 40 -4.81 -12.65 7.63
C LEU A 40 -6.01 -13.55 7.89
N LEU A 41 -6.45 -14.35 6.91
CA LEU A 41 -7.51 -15.36 7.12
C LEU A 41 -7.09 -16.40 8.15
N ALA A 42 -5.84 -16.84 8.16
CA ALA A 42 -5.35 -17.79 9.14
C ALA A 42 -5.39 -17.23 10.59
N GLN A 43 -5.33 -15.90 10.77
CA GLN A 43 -5.43 -15.24 12.08
C GLN A 43 -6.88 -15.07 12.58
N THR A 44 -7.89 -15.50 11.82
CA THR A 44 -9.31 -15.34 12.18
C THR A 44 -9.63 -15.86 13.58
N GLY A 45 -9.12 -17.03 13.94
CA GLY A 45 -9.37 -17.64 15.24
C GLY A 45 -8.82 -16.83 16.43
N ASP A 46 -7.64 -16.24 16.27
CA ASP A 46 -7.02 -15.41 17.29
C ASP A 46 -7.74 -14.07 17.45
N VAL A 47 -8.03 -13.43 16.32
CA VAL A 47 -8.70 -12.13 16.31
C VAL A 47 -10.14 -12.22 16.83
N THR A 48 -10.90 -13.28 16.48
CA THR A 48 -12.27 -13.47 16.97
C THR A 48 -12.31 -13.86 18.44
N ALA A 49 -11.22 -14.44 18.98
CA ALA A 49 -11.04 -14.68 20.40
C ALA A 49 -10.59 -13.43 21.19
N GLY A 50 -10.56 -12.25 20.53
CA GLY A 50 -10.15 -10.97 21.15
C GLY A 50 -8.65 -10.81 21.35
N ARG A 51 -7.82 -11.71 20.79
CA ARG A 51 -6.36 -11.58 20.83
C ARG A 51 -5.89 -10.60 19.78
N SER A 52 -4.91 -9.76 20.10
CA SER A 52 -4.25 -8.86 19.15
C SER A 52 -2.78 -9.22 19.03
N ILE A 53 -2.23 -9.13 17.81
CA ILE A 53 -0.80 -9.26 17.55
C ILE A 53 -0.24 -7.85 17.46
N VAL A 54 0.77 -7.54 18.28
CA VAL A 54 1.43 -6.24 18.32
C VAL A 54 2.90 -6.44 18.01
N GLU A 55 3.45 -5.59 17.15
CA GLU A 55 4.88 -5.52 16.83
C GLU A 55 5.36 -4.09 17.05
N ASP A 56 6.25 -3.89 18.02
CA ASP A 56 6.87 -2.61 18.32
C ASP A 56 8.33 -2.64 17.89
N ILE A 57 8.72 -1.66 17.07
CA ILE A 57 10.07 -1.54 16.55
C ILE A 57 10.62 -0.17 16.96
N ALA A 58 11.64 -0.16 17.81
CA ALA A 58 12.34 1.06 18.18
C ALA A 58 13.05 1.65 16.94
N TRP A 59 12.48 2.72 16.37
CA TRP A 59 13.03 3.36 15.19
C TRP A 59 14.05 4.44 15.53
N VAL A 60 13.67 5.39 16.40
CA VAL A 60 14.58 6.45 16.89
C VAL A 60 14.44 6.55 18.42
N PRO A 61 15.15 5.67 19.17
CA PRO A 61 15.00 5.59 20.63
C PRO A 61 15.33 6.91 21.33
N SER A 62 16.27 7.69 20.78
CA SER A 62 16.67 8.99 21.34
C SER A 62 15.56 10.04 21.33
N LEU A 63 14.54 9.86 20.47
CA LEU A 63 13.37 10.76 20.35
C LEU A 63 12.09 10.09 20.89
N GLY A 64 12.18 8.87 21.44
CA GLY A 64 11.02 8.11 21.86
C GLY A 64 10.08 7.75 20.70
N MET A 65 10.63 7.66 19.48
CA MET A 65 9.85 7.34 18.29
C MET A 65 9.90 5.85 18.01
N ASP A 66 8.79 5.16 18.25
CA ASP A 66 8.62 3.74 17.95
C ASP A 66 7.72 3.57 16.74
N PHE A 67 7.99 2.53 15.97
CA PHE A 67 7.14 2.13 14.85
C PHE A 67 6.28 0.97 15.28
N ALA A 68 5.03 1.26 15.65
CA ALA A 68 4.11 0.28 16.22
C ALA A 68 3.08 -0.18 15.18
N LEU A 69 2.91 -1.50 15.08
CA LEU A 69 1.91 -2.15 14.23
C LEU A 69 1.04 -3.06 15.09
N ARG A 70 -0.27 -3.03 14.86
CA ARG A 70 -1.23 -3.88 15.56
C ARG A 70 -2.15 -4.59 14.58
N LEU A 71 -2.45 -5.85 14.87
CA LEU A 71 -3.51 -6.61 14.23
C LEU A 71 -4.58 -6.94 15.29
N GLY A 72 -5.56 -6.09 15.42
CA GLY A 72 -6.80 -6.33 16.16
C GLY A 72 -7.97 -6.60 15.22
N THR A 73 -9.20 -6.65 15.71
CA THR A 73 -10.38 -6.99 14.91
C THR A 73 -10.63 -6.02 13.76
N LEU A 74 -10.50 -4.71 14.01
CA LEU A 74 -10.70 -3.70 12.98
C LEU A 74 -9.61 -3.77 11.91
N GLN A 75 -8.35 -3.85 12.34
CA GLN A 75 -7.20 -3.96 11.45
C GLN A 75 -7.24 -5.23 10.59
N TRP A 76 -7.69 -6.33 11.16
CA TRP A 76 -7.89 -7.58 10.46
C TRP A 76 -8.94 -7.45 9.36
N LEU A 77 -10.12 -6.89 9.67
CA LEU A 77 -11.19 -6.70 8.69
C LEU A 77 -10.75 -5.78 7.54
N LEU A 78 -10.16 -4.62 7.88
CA LEU A 78 -9.68 -3.68 6.89
C LEU A 78 -8.47 -4.25 6.11
N GLY A 79 -7.59 -4.99 6.76
CA GLY A 79 -6.47 -5.67 6.13
C GLY A 79 -6.90 -6.71 5.10
N LEU A 80 -7.94 -7.50 5.40
CA LEU A 80 -8.55 -8.42 4.44
C LEU A 80 -9.11 -7.67 3.22
N LEU A 81 -9.78 -6.53 3.45
CA LEU A 81 -10.31 -5.72 2.37
C LEU A 81 -9.19 -5.18 1.49
N VAL A 82 -8.16 -4.57 2.08
CA VAL A 82 -7.02 -3.99 1.36
C VAL A 82 -6.27 -5.06 0.55
N THR A 83 -5.94 -6.18 1.18
CA THR A 83 -5.16 -7.24 0.51
C THR A 83 -5.98 -8.01 -0.51
N GLY A 84 -7.26 -8.27 -0.22
CA GLY A 84 -8.17 -8.95 -1.15
C GLY A 84 -8.45 -8.11 -2.40
N VAL A 85 -8.84 -6.84 -2.22
CA VAL A 85 -9.05 -5.92 -3.35
C VAL A 85 -7.74 -5.66 -4.09
N GLY A 86 -6.62 -5.50 -3.37
CA GLY A 86 -5.30 -5.31 -3.97
C GLY A 86 -4.89 -6.48 -4.88
N ALA A 87 -5.10 -7.72 -4.43
CA ALA A 87 -4.84 -8.91 -5.25
C ALA A 87 -5.71 -8.96 -6.50
N LEU A 88 -7.03 -8.74 -6.35
CA LEU A 88 -7.97 -8.73 -7.47
C LEU A 88 -7.68 -7.62 -8.48
N ALA A 89 -7.34 -6.44 -8.01
CA ALA A 89 -7.00 -5.31 -8.86
C ALA A 89 -5.70 -5.55 -9.65
N LEU A 90 -4.67 -6.13 -9.02
CA LEU A 90 -3.45 -6.54 -9.74
C LEU A 90 -3.77 -7.63 -10.77
N LEU A 91 -4.57 -8.63 -10.42
CA LEU A 91 -5.02 -9.63 -11.38
C LEU A 91 -5.74 -8.97 -12.56
N TYR A 92 -6.67 -8.06 -12.30
CA TYR A 92 -7.38 -7.32 -13.36
C TYR A 92 -6.42 -6.56 -14.28
N CYS A 93 -5.39 -5.92 -13.74
CA CYS A 93 -4.40 -5.16 -14.53
C CYS A 93 -3.68 -6.03 -15.58
N ALA A 94 -3.52 -7.34 -15.34
CA ALA A 94 -2.90 -8.25 -16.29
C ALA A 94 -3.67 -8.35 -17.63
N TRP A 95 -4.96 -8.05 -17.63
CA TRP A 95 -5.80 -8.03 -18.84
C TRP A 95 -6.15 -6.60 -19.29
N TYR A 96 -6.14 -5.64 -18.36
CA TYR A 96 -6.48 -4.24 -18.64
C TYR A 96 -5.42 -3.56 -19.51
N PHE A 97 -4.14 -3.73 -19.20
CA PHE A 97 -3.05 -3.11 -19.94
C PHE A 97 -2.74 -3.84 -21.26
N LYS A 98 -2.35 -3.06 -22.28
CA LYS A 98 -1.79 -3.62 -23.51
C LYS A 98 -0.39 -4.20 -23.24
N PRO A 99 0.05 -5.23 -24.00
CA PRO A 99 1.36 -5.84 -23.76
C PRO A 99 2.54 -4.87 -23.77
N ASP A 100 2.53 -3.88 -24.67
CA ASP A 100 3.66 -2.97 -24.90
C ASP A 100 3.37 -1.55 -24.37
N ASP A 101 2.53 -1.41 -23.35
CA ASP A 101 2.23 -0.12 -22.76
C ASP A 101 3.48 0.45 -22.06
N PRO A 102 3.98 1.64 -22.46
CA PRO A 102 5.21 2.20 -21.90
C PRO A 102 5.10 2.59 -20.42
N SER A 103 3.89 2.67 -19.88
CA SER A 103 3.66 2.99 -18.47
C SER A 103 3.73 1.78 -17.53
N LEU A 104 3.73 0.55 -18.08
CA LEU A 104 3.65 -0.71 -17.31
C LEU A 104 4.69 -0.78 -16.20
N TRP A 105 5.97 -0.55 -16.53
CA TRP A 105 7.06 -0.72 -15.58
C TRP A 105 6.95 0.19 -14.34
N ARG A 106 6.41 1.40 -14.54
CA ARG A 106 6.18 2.35 -13.43
C ARG A 106 4.91 2.01 -12.68
N PHE A 107 3.84 1.69 -13.40
CA PHE A 107 2.54 1.40 -12.81
C PHE A 107 2.59 0.15 -11.92
N THR A 108 3.25 -0.93 -12.34
CA THR A 108 3.41 -2.15 -11.55
C THR A 108 4.05 -1.89 -10.19
N GLY A 109 5.17 -1.15 -10.17
CA GLY A 109 5.88 -0.82 -8.94
C GLY A 109 5.07 0.07 -8.01
N VAL A 110 4.52 1.17 -8.55
CA VAL A 110 3.76 2.14 -7.75
C VAL A 110 2.48 1.52 -7.20
N PHE A 111 1.77 0.70 -7.98
CA PHE A 111 0.54 0.08 -7.51
C PHE A 111 0.79 -0.96 -6.42
N THR A 112 1.85 -1.76 -6.54
CA THR A 112 2.24 -2.71 -5.50
C THR A 112 2.70 -2.01 -4.22
N ALA A 113 3.45 -0.91 -4.35
CA ALA A 113 3.84 -0.07 -3.22
C ALA A 113 2.63 0.59 -2.54
N PHE A 114 1.66 1.06 -3.32
CA PHE A 114 0.40 1.60 -2.82
C PHE A 114 -0.36 0.58 -1.97
N ALA A 115 -0.49 -0.67 -2.43
CA ALA A 115 -1.14 -1.73 -1.67
C ALA A 115 -0.41 -2.00 -0.34
N GLY A 116 0.93 -1.98 -0.34
CA GLY A 116 1.74 -2.09 0.88
C GLY A 116 1.55 -0.90 1.83
N ALA A 117 1.52 0.32 1.30
CA ALA A 117 1.29 1.52 2.11
C ALA A 117 -0.13 1.54 2.72
N MET A 118 -1.15 1.13 1.97
CA MET A 118 -2.52 0.98 2.50
C MET A 118 -2.59 -0.08 3.60
N LEU A 119 -1.89 -1.20 3.45
CA LEU A 119 -1.82 -2.21 4.50
C LEU A 119 -1.11 -1.66 5.74
N GLY A 120 -0.01 -0.92 5.57
CA GLY A 120 0.70 -0.27 6.66
C GLY A 120 -0.15 0.76 7.40
N LEU A 121 -0.93 1.57 6.65
CA LEU A 121 -1.86 2.54 7.21
C LEU A 121 -2.90 1.87 8.12
N VAL A 122 -3.46 0.76 7.68
CA VAL A 122 -4.47 0.00 8.43
C VAL A 122 -3.89 -0.66 9.68
N LEU A 123 -2.63 -1.13 9.62
CA LEU A 123 -1.96 -1.80 10.73
C LEU A 123 -1.28 -0.84 11.71
N ALA A 124 -1.17 0.44 11.39
CA ALA A 124 -0.52 1.43 12.25
C ALA A 124 -1.20 1.52 13.63
N ASP A 125 -0.40 1.41 14.70
CA ASP A 125 -0.86 1.48 16.09
C ASP A 125 -0.45 2.80 16.80
N ASN A 126 0.34 3.62 16.14
CA ASN A 126 0.65 4.96 16.62
C ASN A 126 0.49 6.01 15.53
N LEU A 127 0.37 7.27 15.95
CA LEU A 127 0.11 8.41 15.06
C LEU A 127 1.26 8.66 14.08
N LEU A 128 2.50 8.38 14.47
CA LEU A 128 3.66 8.55 13.61
C LEU A 128 3.63 7.55 12.44
N ALA A 129 3.44 6.26 12.73
CA ALA A 129 3.32 5.22 11.69
C ALA A 129 2.11 5.50 10.79
N LEU A 130 0.97 5.88 11.37
CA LEU A 130 -0.23 6.24 10.63
C LEU A 130 0.03 7.41 9.68
N TYR A 131 0.69 8.48 10.15
CA TYR A 131 0.99 9.64 9.32
C TYR A 131 1.97 9.30 8.18
N ILE A 132 3.03 8.52 8.47
CA ILE A 132 3.98 8.09 7.44
C ILE A 132 3.28 7.32 6.32
N PHE A 133 2.45 6.32 6.68
CA PHE A 133 1.73 5.55 5.67
C PHE A 133 0.66 6.37 4.95
N TRP A 134 0.03 7.32 5.63
CA TRP A 134 -0.89 8.27 5.01
C TRP A 134 -0.20 9.06 3.90
N GLU A 135 0.96 9.65 4.19
CA GLU A 135 1.72 10.41 3.18
C GLU A 135 2.22 9.52 2.04
N LEU A 136 2.64 8.27 2.34
CA LEU A 136 3.00 7.31 1.30
C LEU A 136 1.83 7.00 0.37
N THR A 137 0.63 6.78 0.92
CA THR A 137 -0.57 6.55 0.09
C THR A 137 -0.92 7.77 -0.76
N THR A 138 -0.72 8.98 -0.23
CA THR A 138 -0.92 10.24 -0.96
C THR A 138 0.01 10.34 -2.17
N VAL A 139 1.31 10.09 -1.99
CA VAL A 139 2.32 10.13 -3.06
C VAL A 139 2.05 9.06 -4.13
N PHE A 140 1.74 7.84 -3.70
CA PHE A 140 1.44 6.76 -4.65
C PHE A 140 0.13 7.00 -5.39
N SER A 141 -0.91 7.50 -4.74
CA SER A 141 -2.18 7.88 -5.38
C SER A 141 -1.96 8.96 -6.46
N TYR A 142 -1.20 10.00 -6.13
CA TYR A 142 -0.81 11.02 -7.11
C TYR A 142 -0.17 10.41 -8.36
N THR A 143 0.78 9.51 -8.15
CA THR A 143 1.51 8.86 -9.25
C THR A 143 0.62 7.93 -10.07
N LEU A 144 -0.34 7.24 -9.43
CA LEU A 144 -1.30 6.35 -10.10
C LEU A 144 -2.33 7.13 -10.91
N ILE A 145 -2.90 8.20 -10.36
CA ILE A 145 -3.86 9.08 -11.07
C ILE A 145 -3.17 9.72 -12.28
N GLY A 146 -1.90 10.16 -12.08
CA GLY A 146 -1.07 10.77 -13.10
C GLY A 146 -0.33 9.79 -14.02
N HIS A 147 -0.68 8.48 -14.04
CA HIS A 147 0.09 7.45 -14.76
C HIS A 147 0.23 7.72 -16.25
N ASN A 148 -0.75 8.37 -16.88
CA ASN A 148 -0.68 8.84 -18.26
C ASN A 148 -0.47 10.37 -18.29
N PRO A 149 0.80 10.85 -18.33
CA PRO A 149 1.11 12.27 -18.21
C PRO A 149 0.81 13.06 -19.48
N VAL A 150 0.55 12.41 -20.62
CA VAL A 150 0.22 13.08 -21.88
C VAL A 150 -1.14 13.79 -21.78
N ARG A 151 -2.08 13.21 -21.05
CA ARG A 151 -3.41 13.80 -20.84
C ARG A 151 -3.35 14.89 -19.77
N SER A 152 -3.60 16.15 -20.16
CA SER A 152 -3.61 17.30 -19.23
C SER A 152 -4.65 17.13 -18.11
N ALA A 153 -5.80 16.50 -18.39
CA ALA A 153 -6.83 16.20 -17.41
C ALA A 153 -6.29 15.29 -16.27
N ASN A 154 -5.51 14.24 -16.62
CA ASN A 154 -4.94 13.34 -15.62
C ASN A 154 -3.96 14.08 -14.71
N ARG A 155 -3.09 14.95 -15.29
CA ARG A 155 -2.16 15.74 -14.48
C ARG A 155 -2.89 16.68 -13.52
N ARG A 156 -3.92 17.37 -14.00
CA ARG A 156 -4.73 18.28 -13.17
C ARG A 156 -5.42 17.53 -12.02
N SER A 157 -6.05 16.41 -12.32
CA SER A 157 -6.71 15.56 -11.30
C SER A 157 -5.72 15.01 -10.29
N ALA A 158 -4.54 14.57 -10.73
CA ALA A 158 -3.49 14.10 -9.83
C ALA A 158 -3.02 15.22 -8.89
N THR A 159 -2.74 16.42 -9.43
CA THR A 159 -2.32 17.56 -8.60
C THR A 159 -3.42 17.99 -7.64
N GLN A 160 -4.67 17.99 -8.05
CA GLN A 160 -5.80 18.30 -7.17
C GLN A 160 -5.93 17.28 -6.04
N ALA A 161 -5.82 15.97 -6.34
CA ALA A 161 -5.83 14.92 -5.33
C ALA A 161 -4.68 15.10 -4.33
N LEU A 162 -3.45 15.35 -4.83
CA LEU A 162 -2.28 15.58 -3.99
C LEU A 162 -2.51 16.75 -3.02
N LEU A 163 -2.96 17.91 -3.54
CA LEU A 163 -3.17 19.10 -2.72
C LEU A 163 -4.20 18.85 -1.61
N VAL A 164 -5.34 18.22 -1.95
CA VAL A 164 -6.42 17.96 -0.99
C VAL A 164 -5.96 16.97 0.09
N THR A 165 -5.31 15.87 -0.30
CA THR A 165 -4.87 14.84 0.67
C THR A 165 -3.70 15.30 1.53
N THR A 166 -2.73 16.05 0.97
CA THR A 166 -1.62 16.62 1.74
C THR A 166 -2.12 17.66 2.74
N PHE A 167 -3.07 18.50 2.34
CA PHE A 167 -3.68 19.48 3.26
C PHE A 167 -4.41 18.78 4.42
N GLY A 168 -5.13 17.70 4.14
CA GLY A 168 -5.77 16.85 5.14
C GLY A 168 -4.75 16.18 6.08
N GLY A 169 -3.66 15.66 5.54
CA GLY A 169 -2.57 15.05 6.31
C GLY A 169 -1.87 16.04 7.24
N LEU A 170 -1.58 17.26 6.74
CA LEU A 170 -1.02 18.33 7.58
C LEU A 170 -1.98 18.77 8.68
N ALA A 171 -3.27 18.90 8.40
CA ALA A 171 -4.28 19.23 9.41
C ALA A 171 -4.37 18.13 10.48
N MET A 172 -4.29 16.85 10.09
CA MET A 172 -4.21 15.71 11.00
C MET A 172 -2.95 15.80 11.88
N LEU A 173 -1.78 16.06 11.29
CA LEU A 173 -0.52 16.18 12.03
C LEU A 173 -0.60 17.31 13.07
N ILE A 174 -1.11 18.49 12.71
CA ILE A 174 -1.29 19.62 13.65
C ILE A 174 -2.25 19.25 14.79
N GLY A 175 -3.31 18.48 14.49
CA GLY A 175 -4.27 18.04 15.51
C GLY A 175 -3.76 16.95 16.45
N THR A 176 -2.60 16.35 16.14
CA THR A 176 -1.98 15.27 16.95
C THR A 176 -0.77 15.72 17.76
N VAL A 177 -0.27 16.94 17.54
CA VAL A 177 0.79 17.60 18.29
C VAL A 177 0.19 18.54 19.33
#